data_f3170146c4ba1ff70cedb86eab174bc7
#
_entry.id   f3170146c4ba1ff70cedb86eab174bc7
#
_cell.length_a   1.000
_cell.length_b   1.000
_cell.length_c   1.000
_cell.angle_alpha   90.00
_cell.angle_beta   90.00
_cell.angle_gamma   90.00
#
_symmetry.space_group_name_H-M   'P 1'
#
loop_
_entity.id
_entity.type
_entity.pdbx_description
1 polymer ?
#
loop_
_entity_poly.entity_id
_entity_poly.type
_entity_poly.pdbx_seq_one_letter_code
_entity_poly.pdbx_strand_id
1 'polypeptide(L)'
;RRQRQMCIRDSRRSIKVVNPSAEVIFEDEEGEMTDIFADQMPFDLDADIVDIPPEDYGIWFVDAMDHPDRYVGKTLRFKARARRPRGMGSKFFIPGRTAMTCCADDTSFLGYICKSAYAPKLKPGEWVEVTAKVAFENRSEYQGEGIVLYAENVTPCEPLADEMVYFN
;
A
#
# COMPACT_ATOMS: atom_id res chain seq x y z
N ARG A 1 -3.10 11.17 -19.45
CA ARG A 1 -3.84 10.54 -19.41
C ARG A 1 -4.38 10.06 -18.19
N ARG A 2 -5.12 9.48 -18.06
CA ARG A 2 -5.91 9.17 -16.99
C ARG A 2 -5.35 8.12 -16.10
N GLN A 3 -5.17 8.37 -14.86
CA GLN A 3 -4.85 7.36 -13.87
C GLN A 3 -5.98 6.33 -13.80
N ARG A 4 -5.65 5.10 -14.00
CA ARG A 4 -6.59 4.04 -13.72
C ARG A 4 -6.54 3.74 -12.24
N GLN A 5 -7.40 4.37 -11.52
CA GLN A 5 -7.60 4.08 -10.12
C GLN A 5 -8.78 3.14 -9.99
N MET A 6 -8.59 2.03 -9.34
CA MET A 6 -9.70 1.19 -8.95
C MET A 6 -10.20 1.68 -7.60
N CYS A 7 -11.43 2.18 -7.59
CA CYS A 7 -12.10 2.54 -6.36
C CYS A 7 -12.93 1.37 -5.89
N ILE A 8 -12.57 0.77 -4.78
CA ILE A 8 -13.44 -0.14 -4.07
C ILE A 8 -14.28 0.72 -3.14
N ARG A 9 -15.55 0.86 -3.46
CA ARG A 9 -16.45 1.66 -2.63
C ARG A 9 -16.94 0.83 -1.47
N ASP A 10 -16.62 1.25 -0.29
CA ASP A 10 -17.27 0.80 0.94
C ASP A 10 -18.08 1.95 1.50
N SER A 11 -19.41 1.83 1.45
CA SER A 11 -20.39 2.81 1.93
C SER A 11 -20.24 4.22 1.37
N ARG A 12 -19.29 4.96 1.78
CA ARG A 12 -19.04 6.36 1.38
C ARG A 12 -17.58 6.70 1.25
N ARG A 13 -16.72 5.71 1.43
CA ARG A 13 -15.27 5.91 1.32
C ARG A 13 -14.72 5.02 0.24
N SER A 14 -14.05 5.61 -0.68
CA SER A 14 -13.35 4.89 -1.74
C SER A 14 -12.02 4.39 -1.21
N ILE A 15 -11.80 3.10 -1.29
CA ILE A 15 -10.45 2.55 -1.19
C ILE A 15 -9.88 2.66 -2.59
N LYS A 16 -8.91 3.54 -2.74
CA LYS A 16 -8.20 3.62 -4.00
C LYS A 16 -7.09 2.58 -3.95
N VAL A 17 -7.26 1.53 -4.70
CA VAL A 17 -6.19 0.60 -4.99
C VAL A 17 -5.62 1.06 -6.32
N VAL A 18 -4.43 1.58 -6.30
CA VAL A 18 -3.82 2.11 -7.51
C VAL A 18 -3.22 0.95 -8.29
N ASN A 19 -3.61 0.85 -9.55
CA ASN A 19 -3.05 -0.14 -10.45
C ASN A 19 -1.61 0.24 -10.78
N PRO A 20 -0.62 -0.58 -10.39
CA PRO A 20 0.78 -0.27 -10.67
C PRO A 20 1.13 -0.29 -12.15
N SER A 21 0.29 -0.85 -13.01
CA SER A 21 0.49 -0.74 -14.45
C SER A 21 -0.08 0.55 -15.04
N ALA A 22 -0.71 1.40 -14.24
CA ALA A 22 -1.05 2.73 -14.70
C ALA A 22 0.23 3.57 -14.69
N GLU A 23 0.79 3.74 -15.85
CA GLU A 23 1.94 4.61 -16.02
C GLU A 23 1.58 6.03 -15.63
N VAL A 24 2.05 6.45 -14.48
CA VAL A 24 2.13 7.87 -14.18
C VAL A 24 3.42 8.35 -14.83
N ILE A 25 3.33 8.60 -16.12
CA ILE A 25 4.43 9.23 -16.83
C ILE A 25 4.39 10.69 -16.47
N PHE A 26 5.22 11.10 -15.55
CA PHE A 26 5.61 12.48 -15.48
C PHE A 26 6.70 12.66 -16.53
N GLU A 27 6.29 12.98 -17.74
CA GLU A 27 7.23 13.48 -18.71
C GLU A 27 7.63 14.87 -18.25
N ASP A 28 8.80 14.96 -17.65
CA ASP A 28 9.45 16.25 -17.63
C ASP A 28 9.90 16.56 -19.08
N GLU A 29 10.02 17.82 -19.37
CA GLU A 29 10.31 18.29 -20.73
C GLU A 29 11.66 17.81 -21.28
N GLU A 30 12.41 17.05 -20.52
CA GLU A 30 13.75 16.57 -20.89
C GLU A 30 13.85 15.06 -21.10
N GLY A 31 12.75 14.33 -20.90
CA GLY A 31 12.70 12.90 -21.22
C GLY A 31 13.57 12.00 -20.33
N GLU A 32 14.20 12.54 -19.32
CA GLU A 32 14.85 11.76 -18.31
C GLU A 32 13.87 11.55 -17.14
N MET A 33 13.37 10.32 -17.06
CA MET A 33 12.79 9.88 -15.80
C MET A 33 13.90 9.84 -14.77
N THR A 34 14.09 10.94 -14.11
CA THR A 34 14.87 10.93 -12.90
C THR A 34 14.09 10.12 -11.89
N ASP A 35 14.52 8.91 -11.68
CA ASP A 35 14.14 8.12 -10.56
C ASP A 35 14.70 8.81 -9.31
N ILE A 36 14.03 9.87 -8.90
CA ILE A 36 14.47 10.74 -7.81
C ILE A 36 14.61 9.93 -6.51
N PHE A 37 14.02 8.75 -6.47
CA PHE A 37 14.00 7.90 -5.30
C PHE A 37 14.88 6.65 -5.44
N ALA A 38 15.49 6.41 -6.60
CA ALA A 38 16.21 5.16 -6.85
C ALA A 38 17.40 4.94 -5.92
N ASP A 39 18.05 6.02 -5.55
CA ASP A 39 19.32 5.93 -4.85
C ASP A 39 19.24 6.20 -3.35
N GLN A 40 18.09 6.62 -2.82
CA GLN A 40 18.01 7.03 -1.42
C GLN A 40 16.65 6.75 -0.78
N MET A 41 16.29 5.48 -0.73
CA MET A 41 15.14 5.13 0.10
C MET A 41 15.47 5.37 1.58
N PRO A 42 14.53 5.93 2.35
CA PRO A 42 14.78 6.21 3.76
C PRO A 42 14.81 4.95 4.64
N PHE A 43 14.68 3.78 4.04
CA PHE A 43 14.71 2.49 4.72
C PHE A 43 15.60 1.52 3.94
N ASP A 44 16.14 0.53 4.65
CA ASP A 44 17.09 -0.41 4.09
C ASP A 44 16.39 -1.53 3.31
N LEU A 45 16.45 -1.46 1.97
CA LEU A 45 15.87 -2.46 1.08
C LEU A 45 16.64 -3.78 1.08
N ASP A 46 17.86 -3.81 1.55
CA ASP A 46 18.69 -5.02 1.58
C ASP A 46 18.55 -5.81 2.88
N ALA A 47 17.82 -5.29 3.84
CA ALA A 47 17.56 -5.97 5.09
C ALA A 47 16.70 -7.23 4.88
N ASP A 48 16.89 -8.24 5.72
CA ASP A 48 16.07 -9.46 5.71
C ASP A 48 14.58 -9.13 5.92
N ILE A 49 14.30 -8.18 6.78
CA ILE A 49 12.97 -7.59 6.95
C ILE A 49 13.12 -6.10 6.75
N VAL A 50 12.47 -5.58 5.72
CA VAL A 50 12.47 -4.16 5.42
C VAL A 50 11.46 -3.46 6.34
N ASP A 51 11.95 -2.72 7.31
CA ASP A 51 11.10 -1.92 8.17
C ASP A 51 10.70 -0.63 7.48
N ILE A 52 9.41 -0.40 7.36
CA ILE A 52 8.86 0.82 6.80
C ILE A 52 8.41 1.71 7.96
N PRO A 53 9.13 2.78 8.28
CA PRO A 53 8.70 3.70 9.33
C PRO A 53 7.36 4.35 8.99
N PRO A 54 6.56 4.70 9.99
CA PRO A 54 5.24 5.33 9.74
C PRO A 54 5.31 6.57 8.87
N GLU A 55 6.34 7.38 9.01
CA GLU A 55 6.55 8.59 8.23
C GLU A 55 6.88 8.32 6.76
N ASP A 56 7.41 7.14 6.46
CA ASP A 56 7.85 6.76 5.12
C ASP A 56 6.85 5.88 4.38
N TYR A 57 5.68 5.65 4.96
CA TYR A 57 4.65 4.80 4.37
C TYR A 57 4.24 5.27 2.98
N GLY A 58 4.05 6.57 2.82
CA GLY A 58 3.65 7.17 1.55
C GLY A 58 4.71 6.97 0.47
N ILE A 59 5.97 7.17 0.81
CA ILE A 59 7.10 6.96 -0.10
C ILE A 59 7.17 5.50 -0.53
N TRP A 60 7.10 4.59 0.43
CA TRP A 60 7.06 3.17 0.13
C TRP A 60 5.88 2.79 -0.78
N PHE A 61 4.70 3.29 -0.47
CA PHE A 61 3.49 2.94 -1.22
C PHE A 61 3.62 3.33 -2.70
N VAL A 62 4.10 4.54 -2.96
CA VAL A 62 4.27 5.05 -4.33
C VAL A 62 5.41 4.32 -5.03
N ASP A 63 6.54 4.16 -4.38
CA ASP A 63 7.69 3.47 -4.98
C ASP A 63 7.38 2.00 -5.29
N ALA A 64 6.69 1.32 -4.42
CA ALA A 64 6.29 -0.07 -4.66
C ALA A 64 5.29 -0.19 -5.81
N MET A 65 4.48 0.83 -6.04
CA MET A 65 3.56 0.88 -7.16
C MET A 65 4.30 1.10 -8.48
N ASP A 66 5.27 2.01 -8.49
CA ASP A 66 6.03 2.35 -9.69
C ASP A 66 7.11 1.32 -10.01
N HIS A 67 7.70 0.74 -8.97
CA HIS A 67 8.82 -0.20 -9.09
C HIS A 67 8.58 -1.46 -8.25
N PRO A 68 7.55 -2.26 -8.59
CA PRO A 68 7.23 -3.45 -7.81
C PRO A 68 8.37 -4.48 -7.77
N ASP A 69 9.19 -4.50 -8.80
CA ASP A 69 10.35 -5.40 -8.89
C ASP A 69 11.38 -5.20 -7.76
N ARG A 70 11.44 -4.01 -7.18
CA ARG A 70 12.33 -3.74 -6.04
C ARG A 70 11.88 -4.47 -4.77
N TYR A 71 10.60 -4.78 -4.68
CA TYR A 71 10.00 -5.32 -3.46
C TYR A 71 9.60 -6.78 -3.56
N VAL A 72 9.36 -7.29 -4.77
CA VAL A 72 8.94 -8.68 -4.98
C VAL A 72 9.96 -9.65 -4.37
N GLY A 73 9.48 -10.57 -3.54
CA GLY A 73 10.31 -11.53 -2.84
C GLY A 73 10.87 -11.03 -1.51
N LYS A 74 10.71 -9.74 -1.22
CA LYS A 74 11.18 -9.17 0.05
C LYS A 74 10.10 -9.27 1.12
N THR A 75 10.52 -9.30 2.37
CA THR A 75 9.63 -9.25 3.52
C THR A 75 9.61 -7.84 4.08
N LEU A 76 8.42 -7.28 4.24
CA LEU A 76 8.22 -5.93 4.75
C LEU A 76 7.55 -6.00 6.12
N ARG A 77 7.84 -5.01 6.96
CA ARG A 77 7.14 -4.79 8.22
C ARG A 77 6.70 -3.36 8.33
N PHE A 78 5.41 -3.14 8.60
CA PHE A 78 4.84 -1.81 8.70
C PHE A 78 3.59 -1.82 9.57
N LYS A 79 3.18 -0.66 10.04
CA LYS A 79 1.94 -0.47 10.80
C LYS A 79 0.87 0.13 9.93
N ALA A 80 -0.34 -0.40 10.04
CA ALA A 80 -1.46 0.03 9.22
C ALA A 80 -2.80 -0.24 9.91
N ARG A 81 -3.86 0.33 9.36
CA ARG A 81 -5.23 0.00 9.75
C ARG A 81 -5.77 -1.09 8.85
N ALA A 82 -6.47 -2.04 9.45
CA ALA A 82 -7.05 -3.14 8.70
C ALA A 82 -8.40 -2.75 8.12
N ARG A 83 -8.60 -2.98 6.83
CA ARG A 83 -9.90 -2.87 6.17
C ARG A 83 -10.23 -4.16 5.46
N ARG A 84 -11.50 -4.54 5.53
CA ARG A 84 -11.98 -5.74 4.86
C ARG A 84 -13.19 -5.38 4.00
N PRO A 85 -12.95 -5.00 2.73
CA PRO A 85 -14.04 -4.77 1.79
C PRO A 85 -14.87 -6.02 1.57
N ARG A 86 -16.16 -5.84 1.34
CA ARG A 86 -17.06 -6.95 1.03
C ARG A 86 -16.65 -7.62 -0.28
N GLY A 87 -16.75 -8.94 -0.33
CA GLY A 87 -16.47 -9.71 -1.54
C GLY A 87 -15.02 -10.04 -1.78
N MET A 88 -14.12 -9.63 -0.88
CA MET A 88 -12.69 -9.88 -1.05
C MET A 88 -12.25 -11.29 -0.62
N GLY A 89 -13.08 -12.03 0.05
CA GLY A 89 -12.72 -13.34 0.60
C GLY A 89 -12.30 -13.27 2.06
N SER A 90 -12.47 -14.39 2.76
CA SER A 90 -12.30 -14.41 4.22
C SER A 90 -10.83 -14.28 4.67
N LYS A 91 -9.89 -14.65 3.81
CA LYS A 91 -8.46 -14.65 4.13
C LYS A 91 -7.75 -13.39 3.64
N PHE A 92 -8.49 -12.41 3.14
CA PHE A 92 -7.91 -11.20 2.58
C PHE A 92 -8.36 -9.97 3.35
N PHE A 93 -7.47 -9.01 3.44
CA PHE A 93 -7.77 -7.69 3.97
C PHE A 93 -6.83 -6.69 3.33
N ILE A 94 -7.06 -5.41 3.57
CA ILE A 94 -6.18 -4.35 3.09
C ILE A 94 -5.61 -3.62 4.31
N PRO A 95 -4.35 -3.87 4.66
CA PRO A 95 -3.64 -3.02 5.61
C PRO A 95 -3.23 -1.74 4.91
N GLY A 96 -3.68 -0.61 5.41
CA GLY A 96 -3.40 0.65 4.74
C GLY A 96 -3.45 1.85 5.66
N ARG A 97 -3.19 3.00 5.08
CA ARG A 97 -3.18 4.29 5.76
C ARG A 97 -4.04 5.28 5.00
N THR A 98 -4.66 6.18 5.73
CA THR A 98 -5.39 7.29 5.11
C THR A 98 -4.40 8.38 4.70
N ALA A 99 -4.48 8.82 3.47
CA ALA A 99 -3.67 9.90 2.93
C ALA A 99 -4.53 11.09 2.57
N MET A 100 -4.01 12.27 2.82
CA MET A 100 -4.60 13.52 2.36
C MET A 100 -3.93 13.91 1.05
N THR A 101 -4.72 14.08 -0.01
CA THR A 101 -4.16 14.42 -1.32
C THR A 101 -4.08 15.91 -1.56
N CYS A 102 -5.15 16.66 -1.34
CA CYS A 102 -5.14 18.10 -1.51
C CYS A 102 -5.77 18.86 -0.35
N CYS A 103 -6.76 18.30 0.32
CA CYS A 103 -7.43 18.92 1.47
C CYS A 103 -8.05 17.86 2.37
N ALA A 104 -8.52 18.28 3.54
CA ALA A 104 -9.07 17.38 4.55
C ALA A 104 -10.27 16.57 4.05
N ASP A 105 -10.99 17.09 3.07
CA ASP A 105 -12.15 16.41 2.50
C ASP A 105 -11.78 15.42 1.38
N ASP A 106 -10.54 15.49 0.87
CA ASP A 106 -10.06 14.60 -0.18
C ASP A 106 -9.03 13.62 0.38
N THR A 107 -9.53 12.63 1.07
CA THR A 107 -8.70 11.59 1.65
C THR A 107 -8.88 10.27 0.91
N SER A 108 -7.78 9.54 0.80
CA SER A 108 -7.74 8.22 0.17
C SER A 108 -7.13 7.21 1.12
N PHE A 109 -7.66 5.99 1.07
CA PHE A 109 -7.07 4.90 1.83
C PHE A 109 -6.08 4.16 0.93
N LEU A 110 -4.81 4.17 1.31
CA LEU A 110 -3.72 3.59 0.54
C LEU A 110 -3.31 2.26 1.18
N GLY A 111 -3.42 1.19 0.42
CA GLY A 111 -2.99 -0.13 0.87
C GLY A 111 -2.99 -1.14 -0.26
N TYR A 112 -2.24 -2.19 -0.08
CA TYR A 112 -2.21 -3.33 -0.98
C TYR A 112 -2.99 -4.50 -0.39
N ILE A 113 -3.51 -5.35 -1.27
CA ILE A 113 -4.24 -6.55 -0.84
C ILE A 113 -3.28 -7.46 -0.09
N CYS A 114 -3.70 -7.92 1.08
CA CYS A 114 -2.91 -8.80 1.93
C CYS A 114 -3.69 -10.08 2.23
N LYS A 115 -3.04 -11.21 2.05
CA LYS A 115 -3.57 -12.51 2.42
C LYS A 115 -3.03 -12.91 3.78
N SER A 116 -3.94 -13.30 4.68
CA SER A 116 -3.57 -13.76 6.01
C SER A 116 -4.63 -14.69 6.57
N ALA A 117 -4.18 -15.76 7.20
CA ALA A 117 -5.08 -16.62 7.97
C ALA A 117 -5.71 -15.87 9.17
N TYR A 118 -5.10 -14.78 9.59
CA TYR A 118 -5.60 -13.94 10.68
C TYR A 118 -6.69 -12.97 10.25
N ALA A 119 -6.87 -12.76 8.94
CA ALA A 119 -7.83 -11.79 8.41
C ALA A 119 -9.26 -11.92 8.97
N PRO A 120 -9.83 -13.14 9.13
CA PRO A 120 -11.17 -13.26 9.68
C PRO A 120 -11.33 -12.76 11.11
N LYS A 121 -10.25 -12.67 11.85
CA LYS A 121 -10.22 -12.23 13.25
C LYS A 121 -10.04 -10.74 13.41
N LEU A 122 -9.72 -10.04 12.33
CA LEU A 122 -9.46 -8.60 12.37
C LEU A 122 -10.76 -7.83 12.48
N LYS A 123 -10.76 -6.84 13.35
CA LYS A 123 -11.87 -5.90 13.47
C LYS A 123 -11.68 -4.77 12.45
N PRO A 124 -12.77 -4.27 11.84
CA PRO A 124 -12.67 -3.12 10.92
C PRO A 124 -12.02 -1.93 11.59
N GLY A 125 -10.99 -1.37 10.96
CA GLY A 125 -10.27 -0.21 11.47
C GLY A 125 -9.26 -0.49 12.57
N GLU A 126 -9.03 -1.76 12.91
CA GLU A 126 -8.02 -2.15 13.89
C GLU A 126 -6.61 -1.81 13.41
N TRP A 127 -5.79 -1.28 14.29
CA TRP A 127 -4.39 -1.04 14.01
C TRP A 127 -3.59 -2.32 14.19
N VAL A 128 -2.78 -2.63 13.19
CA VAL A 128 -1.98 -3.85 13.16
C VAL A 128 -0.57 -3.56 12.68
N GLU A 129 0.37 -4.34 13.19
CA GLU A 129 1.70 -4.44 12.60
C GLU A 129 1.71 -5.68 11.71
N VAL A 130 2.06 -5.48 10.46
CA VAL A 130 2.07 -6.53 9.44
C VAL A 130 3.49 -6.83 9.04
N THR A 131 3.87 -8.09 9.07
CA THR A 131 5.09 -8.62 8.46
C THR A 131 4.64 -9.51 7.31
N ALA A 132 4.98 -9.12 6.10
CA ALA A 132 4.47 -9.79 4.91
C ALA A 132 5.51 -9.86 3.80
N LYS A 133 5.44 -10.95 3.04
CA LYS A 133 6.24 -11.12 1.83
C LYS A 133 5.51 -10.54 0.63
N VAL A 134 6.25 -9.85 -0.22
CA VAL A 134 5.69 -9.17 -1.39
C VAL A 134 5.68 -10.11 -2.59
N ALA A 135 4.54 -10.18 -3.27
CA ALA A 135 4.37 -10.85 -4.55
C ALA A 135 3.73 -9.89 -5.55
N PHE A 136 3.80 -10.25 -6.83
CA PHE A 136 3.17 -9.50 -7.90
C PHE A 136 2.27 -10.45 -8.66
N GLU A 137 0.95 -10.23 -8.59
CA GLU A 137 -0.05 -11.18 -9.09
C GLU A 137 -1.19 -10.48 -9.77
N ASN A 138 -1.86 -11.21 -10.66
CA ASN A 138 -3.09 -10.74 -11.27
C ASN A 138 -4.25 -10.88 -10.28
N ARG A 139 -4.95 -9.77 -10.05
CA ARG A 139 -6.11 -9.72 -9.17
C ARG A 139 -7.25 -8.97 -9.83
N SER A 140 -8.45 -9.51 -9.69
CA SER A 140 -9.66 -8.86 -10.23
C SER A 140 -9.88 -7.48 -9.60
N GLU A 141 -9.52 -7.31 -8.32
CA GLU A 141 -9.64 -6.04 -7.62
C GLU A 141 -8.74 -4.96 -8.21
N TYR A 142 -7.61 -5.35 -8.78
CA TYR A 142 -6.69 -4.44 -9.47
C TYR A 142 -7.01 -4.29 -10.96
N GLN A 143 -7.87 -5.13 -11.51
CA GLN A 143 -8.13 -5.22 -12.95
C GLN A 143 -6.84 -5.47 -13.75
N GLY A 144 -5.92 -6.20 -13.19
CA GLY A 144 -4.62 -6.49 -13.75
C GLY A 144 -3.66 -7.00 -12.68
N GLU A 145 -2.37 -6.88 -12.97
CA GLU A 145 -1.34 -7.28 -12.04
C GLU A 145 -1.04 -6.18 -11.04
N GLY A 146 -0.74 -6.57 -9.82
CA GLY A 146 -0.40 -5.64 -8.75
C GLY A 146 0.24 -6.36 -7.58
N ILE A 147 0.68 -5.56 -6.61
CA ILE A 147 1.32 -6.07 -5.41
C ILE A 147 0.28 -6.76 -4.53
N VAL A 148 0.61 -7.99 -4.14
CA VAL A 148 -0.13 -8.75 -3.14
C VAL A 148 0.81 -9.12 -2.02
N LEU A 149 0.40 -8.85 -0.79
CA LEU A 149 1.18 -9.16 0.39
C LEU A 149 0.73 -10.50 0.97
N TYR A 150 1.67 -11.34 1.31
CA TYR A 150 1.43 -12.60 2.02
C TYR A 150 1.92 -12.44 3.45
N ALA A 151 1.01 -12.24 4.37
CA ALA A 151 1.37 -11.98 5.75
C ALA A 151 1.95 -13.22 6.43
N GLU A 152 3.14 -13.06 6.96
CA GLU A 152 3.77 -14.05 7.83
C GLU A 152 3.34 -13.84 9.27
N ASN A 153 3.08 -12.59 9.64
CA ASN A 153 2.62 -12.23 10.97
C ASN A 153 1.74 -10.97 10.91
N VAL A 154 0.66 -10.99 11.67
CA VAL A 154 -0.22 -9.82 11.87
C VAL A 154 -0.52 -9.74 13.34
N THR A 155 -0.08 -8.67 14.00
CA THR A 155 -0.30 -8.45 15.41
C THR A 155 -1.01 -7.14 15.67
N PRO A 156 -1.98 -7.07 16.58
CA PRO A 156 -2.56 -5.81 16.99
C PRO A 156 -1.49 -4.87 17.53
N CYS A 157 -1.61 -3.60 17.21
CA CYS A 157 -0.72 -2.58 17.73
C CYS A 157 -1.51 -1.34 18.12
N GLU A 158 -0.84 -0.40 18.78
CA GLU A 158 -1.46 0.85 19.13
C GLU A 158 -1.59 1.77 17.91
N PRO A 159 -2.62 2.63 17.87
CA PRO A 159 -2.72 3.64 16.83
C PRO A 159 -1.50 4.54 16.80
N LEU A 160 -1.14 4.97 15.59
CA LEU A 160 -0.08 5.96 15.44
C LEU A 160 -0.55 7.32 15.93
N ALA A 161 0.38 8.10 16.46
CA ALA A 161 0.09 9.46 16.90
C ALA A 161 -0.41 10.35 15.76
N ASP A 162 0.15 10.15 14.56
CA ASP A 162 -0.36 10.75 13.34
C ASP A 162 -0.84 9.64 12.39
N GLU A 163 -2.15 9.55 12.23
CA GLU A 163 -2.76 8.52 11.40
C GLU A 163 -2.70 8.85 9.91
N MET A 164 -2.44 10.10 9.56
CA MET A 164 -2.44 10.56 8.16
C MET A 164 -1.09 10.36 7.51
N VAL A 165 -1.13 10.07 6.22
CA VAL A 165 0.04 10.06 5.36
C VAL A 165 0.03 11.35 4.54
N TYR A 166 1.15 12.03 4.52
CA TYR A 166 1.32 13.24 3.74
C TYR A 166 2.34 13.02 2.63
N PHE A 167 2.07 13.58 1.48
CA PHE A 167 3.01 13.60 0.35
C PHE A 167 3.60 15.00 0.25
N ASN A 168 4.88 15.11 0.51
CA ASN A 168 5.60 16.38 0.45
C ASN A 168 6.48 16.43 -0.79
#